data_ce59a60c8a517080a14f9e2a00b857ce
#
_entry.id   ce59a60c8a517080a14f9e2a00b857ce
#
_cell.length_a   1.000
_cell.length_b   1.000
_cell.length_c   1.000
_cell.angle_alpha   90.00
_cell.angle_beta   90.00
_cell.angle_gamma   90.00
#
_symmetry.space_group_name_H-M   'P 1'
#
loop_
_entity.id
_entity.type
_entity.pdbx_description
1 polymer ?
#
loop_
_entity_poly.entity_id
_entity_poly.type
_entity_poly.pdbx_seq_one_letter_code
_entity_poly.pdbx_strand_id
1 'polypeptide(L)'
;MAKKSLIYTRTGDKGKTSLVGGTRVSKTHIRLEAYGTVDELNSQLGLLYTYLTEEEDCKLILWVQHKLFSVGSYLATDQANTTLRIESQIADEDILRLEQAIDEADSQLPPLKAFVIPGGSRGSAVCQVCRTVCRRAERRILSMAEEYEVTENVSAFVNRLSDYLFVLARKMNLLDGTGEIYWDKSCI
;
A
#
# COMPACT_ATOMS: atom_id res chain seq x y z
N MET A 1 3.29 34.84 -24.16
CA MET A 1 3.32 34.58 -22.71
C MET A 1 3.21 33.08 -22.47
N ALA A 2 4.07 32.46 -21.67
CA ALA A 2 3.97 31.04 -21.34
C ALA A 2 2.66 30.77 -20.55
N LYS A 3 1.93 29.73 -20.93
CA LYS A 3 0.70 29.32 -20.25
C LYS A 3 1.04 28.87 -18.83
N LYS A 4 0.40 29.46 -17.81
CA LYS A 4 0.59 29.07 -16.41
C LYS A 4 0.22 27.60 -16.22
N SER A 5 1.06 26.81 -15.54
CA SER A 5 0.74 25.44 -15.16
C SER A 5 -0.46 25.39 -14.22
N LEU A 6 -1.34 24.41 -14.42
CA LEU A 6 -2.48 24.14 -13.54
C LEU A 6 -2.11 23.27 -12.33
N ILE A 7 -0.85 22.78 -12.26
CA ILE A 7 -0.39 21.89 -11.19
C ILE A 7 -0.32 22.62 -9.85
N TYR A 8 0.02 23.90 -9.84
CA TYR A 8 0.08 24.68 -8.61
C TYR A 8 -1.00 25.75 -8.56
N THR A 9 -1.81 25.73 -7.50
CA THR A 9 -2.89 26.72 -7.26
C THR A 9 -2.54 27.74 -6.19
N ARG A 10 -1.50 27.47 -5.38
CA ARG A 10 -1.06 28.24 -4.20
C ARG A 10 -2.10 28.31 -3.07
N THR A 11 -3.21 27.58 -3.17
CA THR A 11 -4.28 27.58 -2.14
C THR A 11 -3.90 26.79 -0.90
N GLY A 12 -2.84 25.96 -0.97
CA GLY A 12 -2.34 25.11 0.10
C GLY A 12 -1.14 25.66 0.89
N ASP A 13 -0.58 26.84 0.50
CA ASP A 13 0.68 27.35 1.05
C ASP A 13 0.58 27.72 2.55
N LYS A 14 -0.64 27.98 3.03
CA LYS A 14 -0.92 28.28 4.45
C LYS A 14 -1.26 27.04 5.30
N GLY A 15 -0.83 25.83 4.88
CA GLY A 15 -1.01 24.58 5.64
C GLY A 15 -2.42 24.00 5.62
N LYS A 16 -3.30 24.45 4.70
CA LYS A 16 -4.65 23.91 4.52
C LYS A 16 -4.81 23.25 3.16
N THR A 17 -5.66 22.23 3.09
CA THR A 17 -6.06 21.56 1.85
C THR A 17 -7.55 21.28 1.83
N SER A 18 -8.06 20.78 0.72
CA SER A 18 -9.47 20.36 0.62
C SER A 18 -9.56 18.84 0.53
N LEU A 19 -10.51 18.26 1.25
CA LEU A 19 -10.97 16.89 1.05
C LEU A 19 -11.80 16.80 -0.24
N VAL A 20 -12.08 15.57 -0.68
CA VAL A 20 -13.09 15.32 -1.71
C VAL A 20 -14.45 15.77 -1.15
N GLY A 21 -15.14 16.63 -1.91
CA GLY A 21 -16.35 17.34 -1.42
C GLY A 21 -16.11 18.80 -1.01
N GLY A 22 -14.84 19.24 -0.96
CA GLY A 22 -14.48 20.65 -0.79
C GLY A 22 -14.24 21.10 0.66
N THR A 23 -14.49 20.27 1.66
CA THR A 23 -14.23 20.58 3.08
C THR A 23 -12.76 20.93 3.29
N ARG A 24 -12.47 22.11 3.88
CA ARG A 24 -11.12 22.61 4.14
C ARG A 24 -10.61 22.12 5.47
N VAL A 25 -9.47 21.42 5.45
CA VAL A 25 -8.81 20.87 6.64
C VAL A 25 -7.34 21.26 6.72
N SER A 26 -6.70 21.07 7.89
CA SER A 26 -5.24 21.17 8.02
C SER A 26 -4.55 20.08 7.20
N LYS A 27 -3.36 20.35 6.68
CA LYS A 27 -2.50 19.32 6.06
C LYS A 27 -2.01 18.27 7.07
N THR A 28 -2.16 18.51 8.36
CA THR A 28 -1.86 17.57 9.46
C THR A 28 -3.10 16.82 9.97
N HIS A 29 -4.20 16.90 9.23
CA HIS A 29 -5.45 16.21 9.58
C HIS A 29 -5.30 14.69 9.45
N ILE A 30 -5.94 13.90 10.32
CA ILE A 30 -5.80 12.44 10.38
C ILE A 30 -6.10 11.74 9.04
N ARG A 31 -7.07 12.26 8.26
CA ARG A 31 -7.35 11.77 6.90
C ARG A 31 -6.16 11.95 5.97
N LEU A 32 -5.44 13.08 6.07
CA LEU A 32 -4.25 13.39 5.27
C LEU A 32 -3.11 12.43 5.60
N GLU A 33 -2.94 12.11 6.89
CA GLU A 33 -1.96 11.12 7.34
C GLU A 33 -2.27 9.73 6.78
N ALA A 34 -3.56 9.33 6.77
CA ALA A 34 -3.98 8.03 6.26
C ALA A 34 -3.75 7.94 4.74
N TYR A 35 -4.40 8.80 3.93
CA TYR A 35 -4.26 8.69 2.48
C TYR A 35 -2.89 9.12 1.96
N GLY A 36 -2.18 10.01 2.66
CA GLY A 36 -0.81 10.37 2.31
C GLY A 36 0.16 9.21 2.50
N THR A 37 -0.03 8.38 3.53
CA THR A 37 0.75 7.15 3.71
C THR A 37 0.40 6.09 2.66
N VAL A 38 -0.85 6.02 2.22
CA VAL A 38 -1.26 5.17 1.08
C VAL A 38 -0.61 5.63 -0.23
N ASP A 39 -0.50 6.94 -0.45
CA ASP A 39 0.20 7.50 -1.62
C ASP A 39 1.71 7.22 -1.59
N GLU A 40 2.33 7.31 -0.40
CA GLU A 40 3.72 6.88 -0.20
C GLU A 40 3.91 5.40 -0.56
N LEU A 41 3.02 4.52 -0.06
CA LEU A 41 3.04 3.10 -0.42
C LEU A 41 2.93 2.90 -1.93
N ASN A 42 2.01 3.60 -2.58
CA ASN A 42 1.79 3.51 -4.01
C ASN A 42 3.04 3.91 -4.81
N SER A 43 3.74 4.95 -4.36
CA SER A 43 5.01 5.39 -4.96
C SER A 43 6.13 4.35 -4.77
N GLN A 44 6.21 3.70 -3.59
CA GLN A 44 7.17 2.63 -3.32
C GLN A 44 6.87 1.37 -4.16
N LEU A 45 5.59 1.05 -4.40
CA LEU A 45 5.20 -0.04 -5.31
C LEU A 45 5.60 0.25 -6.75
N GLY A 46 5.56 1.51 -7.19
CA GLY A 46 6.10 1.94 -8.48
C GLY A 46 7.60 1.66 -8.61
N LEU A 47 8.37 1.89 -7.54
CA LEU A 47 9.78 1.50 -7.50
C LEU A 47 9.93 -0.03 -7.51
N LEU A 48 9.16 -0.77 -6.70
CA LEU A 48 9.18 -2.23 -6.68
C LEU A 48 8.90 -2.82 -8.07
N TYR A 49 7.93 -2.26 -8.79
CA TYR A 49 7.56 -2.69 -10.14
C TYR A 49 8.76 -2.78 -11.09
N THR A 50 9.74 -1.88 -10.95
CA THR A 50 10.95 -1.86 -11.80
C THR A 50 11.92 -3.04 -11.54
N TYR A 51 11.71 -3.79 -10.48
CA TYR A 51 12.51 -4.98 -10.13
C TYR A 51 11.78 -6.30 -10.39
N LEU A 52 10.51 -6.27 -10.79
CA LEU A 52 9.74 -7.48 -11.07
C LEU A 52 10.11 -8.03 -12.45
N THR A 53 10.22 -9.35 -12.54
CA THR A 53 10.53 -10.07 -13.78
C THR A 53 9.37 -10.93 -14.27
N GLU A 54 8.51 -11.40 -13.35
CA GLU A 54 7.36 -12.22 -13.66
C GLU A 54 6.17 -11.36 -14.10
N GLU A 55 5.57 -11.68 -15.24
CA GLU A 55 4.48 -10.91 -15.82
C GLU A 55 3.25 -10.84 -14.91
N GLU A 56 2.91 -11.92 -14.22
CA GLU A 56 1.75 -11.96 -13.32
C GLU A 56 1.97 -11.11 -12.09
N ASP A 57 3.18 -11.07 -11.51
CA ASP A 57 3.52 -10.17 -10.42
C ASP A 57 3.45 -8.70 -10.86
N CYS A 58 3.93 -8.39 -12.09
CA CYS A 58 3.80 -7.05 -12.67
C CYS A 58 2.34 -6.63 -12.82
N LYS A 59 1.48 -7.51 -13.37
CA LYS A 59 0.04 -7.24 -13.51
C LYS A 59 -0.64 -7.03 -12.17
N LEU A 60 -0.30 -7.84 -11.18
CA LEU A 60 -0.91 -7.74 -9.86
C LEU A 60 -0.47 -6.46 -9.12
N ILE A 61 0.81 -6.11 -9.14
CA ILE A 61 1.29 -4.87 -8.52
C ILE A 61 0.68 -3.63 -9.20
N LEU A 62 0.59 -3.61 -10.51
CA LEU A 62 -0.08 -2.51 -11.23
C LEU A 62 -1.56 -2.41 -10.86
N TRP A 63 -2.27 -3.54 -10.76
CA TRP A 63 -3.65 -3.57 -10.30
C TRP A 63 -3.77 -3.06 -8.85
N VAL A 64 -2.86 -3.47 -7.95
CA VAL A 64 -2.80 -2.96 -6.56
C VAL A 64 -2.64 -1.44 -6.55
N GLN A 65 -1.75 -0.88 -7.39
CA GLN A 65 -1.56 0.57 -7.49
C GLN A 65 -2.87 1.28 -7.88
N HIS A 66 -3.66 0.73 -8.81
CA HIS A 66 -4.99 1.27 -9.12
C HIS A 66 -5.93 1.19 -7.92
N LYS A 67 -5.96 0.08 -7.19
CA LYS A 67 -6.80 -0.07 -5.99
C LYS A 67 -6.36 0.86 -4.85
N LEU A 68 -5.09 1.17 -4.72
CA LEU A 68 -4.61 2.16 -3.75
C LEU A 68 -5.09 3.59 -4.07
N PHE A 69 -5.33 3.93 -5.35
CA PHE A 69 -6.05 5.16 -5.70
C PHE A 69 -7.51 5.13 -5.22
N SER A 70 -8.18 3.99 -5.33
CA SER A 70 -9.53 3.80 -4.78
C SER A 70 -9.54 3.98 -3.26
N VAL A 71 -8.61 3.34 -2.54
CA VAL A 71 -8.42 3.50 -1.09
C VAL A 71 -8.13 4.96 -0.73
N GLY A 72 -7.20 5.62 -1.43
CA GLY A 72 -6.88 7.03 -1.20
C GLY A 72 -8.08 7.95 -1.40
N SER A 73 -8.87 7.72 -2.46
CA SER A 73 -10.10 8.46 -2.72
C SER A 73 -11.15 8.22 -1.63
N TYR A 74 -11.33 6.97 -1.17
CA TYR A 74 -12.21 6.62 -0.06
C TYR A 74 -11.85 7.43 1.21
N LEU A 75 -10.59 7.38 1.62
CA LEU A 75 -10.10 8.03 2.84
C LEU A 75 -10.17 9.56 2.74
N ALA A 76 -9.98 10.12 1.54
CA ALA A 76 -10.03 11.56 1.29
C ALA A 76 -11.48 12.10 1.17
N THR A 77 -12.50 11.23 1.06
CA THR A 77 -13.90 11.66 0.91
C THR A 77 -14.50 11.99 2.27
N ASP A 78 -15.01 13.21 2.42
CA ASP A 78 -15.84 13.61 3.55
C ASP A 78 -17.26 13.05 3.37
N GLN A 79 -17.48 11.83 3.87
CA GLN A 79 -18.71 11.06 3.67
C GLN A 79 -19.93 11.70 4.38
N ALA A 80 -19.70 12.59 5.35
CA ALA A 80 -20.77 13.34 5.98
C ALA A 80 -21.44 14.35 5.02
N ASN A 81 -20.65 14.85 4.04
CA ASN A 81 -21.09 15.92 3.13
C ASN A 81 -21.03 15.51 1.64
N THR A 82 -20.48 14.34 1.32
CA THR A 82 -20.25 13.91 -0.07
C THR A 82 -20.46 12.41 -0.22
N THR A 83 -21.28 12.04 -1.21
CA THR A 83 -21.51 10.63 -1.53
C THR A 83 -20.22 9.96 -2.02
N LEU A 84 -19.90 8.81 -1.44
CA LEU A 84 -18.75 8.00 -1.86
C LEU A 84 -18.98 7.48 -3.28
N ARG A 85 -17.98 7.62 -4.14
CA ARG A 85 -18.03 7.08 -5.50
C ARG A 85 -17.85 5.57 -5.48
N ILE A 86 -18.48 4.87 -6.41
CA ILE A 86 -18.39 3.42 -6.51
C ILE A 86 -16.94 2.96 -6.78
N GLU A 87 -16.18 3.72 -7.56
CA GLU A 87 -14.79 3.43 -7.88
C GLU A 87 -13.84 3.56 -6.68
N SER A 88 -14.31 4.19 -5.60
CA SER A 88 -13.56 4.33 -4.34
C SER A 88 -13.81 3.18 -3.37
N GLN A 89 -14.67 2.21 -3.72
CA GLN A 89 -14.97 1.07 -2.87
C GLN A 89 -14.00 -0.09 -3.11
N ILE A 90 -13.74 -0.84 -2.05
CA ILE A 90 -13.03 -2.10 -2.09
C ILE A 90 -14.04 -3.22 -1.87
N ALA A 91 -14.10 -4.15 -2.82
CA ALA A 91 -15.00 -5.29 -2.78
C ALA A 91 -14.32 -6.51 -2.16
N ASP A 92 -15.12 -7.51 -1.75
CA ASP A 92 -14.60 -8.79 -1.22
C ASP A 92 -13.73 -9.53 -2.24
N GLU A 93 -14.08 -9.41 -3.52
CA GLU A 93 -13.30 -10.00 -4.63
C GLU A 93 -11.90 -9.41 -4.74
N ASP A 94 -11.70 -8.16 -4.32
CA ASP A 94 -10.39 -7.52 -4.32
C ASP A 94 -9.48 -8.14 -3.24
N ILE A 95 -10.06 -8.49 -2.09
CA ILE A 95 -9.36 -9.15 -0.99
C ILE A 95 -9.05 -10.60 -1.39
N LEU A 96 -10.04 -11.31 -1.92
CA LEU A 96 -9.89 -12.69 -2.38
C LEU A 96 -8.79 -12.82 -3.44
N ARG A 97 -8.67 -11.85 -4.35
CA ARG A 97 -7.61 -11.84 -5.36
C ARG A 97 -6.22 -11.77 -4.74
N LEU A 98 -6.02 -11.00 -3.66
CA LEU A 98 -4.74 -10.97 -2.94
C LEU A 98 -4.48 -12.29 -2.22
N GLU A 99 -5.51 -12.88 -1.60
CA GLU A 99 -5.40 -14.18 -0.92
C GLU A 99 -4.98 -15.29 -1.88
N GLN A 100 -5.60 -15.36 -3.05
CA GLN A 100 -5.22 -16.31 -4.10
C GLN A 100 -3.77 -16.14 -4.55
N ALA A 101 -3.32 -14.88 -4.70
CA ALA A 101 -1.94 -14.60 -5.10
C ALA A 101 -0.93 -14.96 -3.99
N ILE A 102 -1.32 -14.82 -2.71
CA ILE A 102 -0.51 -15.27 -1.56
C ILE A 102 -0.38 -16.79 -1.61
N ASP A 103 -1.50 -17.50 -1.72
CA ASP A 103 -1.52 -18.96 -1.72
C ASP A 103 -0.70 -19.54 -2.88
N GLU A 104 -0.84 -18.98 -4.07
CA GLU A 104 -0.07 -19.37 -5.26
C GLU A 104 1.43 -19.15 -5.05
N ALA A 105 1.83 -17.97 -4.58
CA ALA A 105 3.24 -17.66 -4.38
C ALA A 105 3.84 -18.48 -3.24
N ASP A 106 3.13 -18.65 -2.10
CA ASP A 106 3.64 -19.40 -0.94
C ASP A 106 3.77 -20.90 -1.25
N SER A 107 2.91 -21.45 -2.12
CA SER A 107 3.00 -22.85 -2.55
C SER A 107 4.33 -23.22 -3.23
N GLN A 108 5.03 -22.24 -3.78
CA GLN A 108 6.32 -22.40 -4.48
C GLN A 108 7.52 -22.19 -3.53
N LEU A 109 7.29 -21.75 -2.31
CA LEU A 109 8.35 -21.37 -1.38
C LEU A 109 8.69 -22.51 -0.41
N PRO A 110 9.96 -22.61 0.02
CA PRO A 110 10.31 -23.50 1.10
C PRO A 110 9.62 -23.08 2.41
N PRO A 111 9.25 -24.05 3.27
CA PRO A 111 8.63 -23.74 4.55
C PRO A 111 9.49 -22.78 5.40
N LEU A 112 8.84 -21.83 6.09
CA LEU A 112 9.52 -20.96 7.03
C LEU A 112 10.02 -21.74 8.23
N LYS A 113 11.33 -21.62 8.53
CA LYS A 113 11.99 -22.28 9.69
C LYS A 113 12.17 -21.32 10.87
N ALA A 114 12.29 -20.04 10.60
CA ALA A 114 12.50 -18.98 11.58
C ALA A 114 12.09 -17.62 10.97
N PHE A 115 12.22 -16.54 11.73
CA PHE A 115 12.05 -15.19 11.18
C PHE A 115 13.13 -14.91 10.13
N VAL A 116 12.69 -14.39 8.98
CA VAL A 116 13.57 -13.98 7.88
C VAL A 116 14.04 -12.54 8.13
N ILE A 117 15.32 -12.30 8.05
CA ILE A 117 15.89 -10.95 8.06
C ILE A 117 15.48 -10.25 6.74
N PRO A 118 14.86 -9.06 6.80
CA PRO A 118 14.51 -8.31 5.59
C PRO A 118 15.76 -8.00 4.75
N GLY A 119 15.78 -8.45 3.49
CA GLY A 119 16.92 -8.27 2.60
C GLY A 119 17.00 -9.36 1.54
N GLY A 120 18.21 -9.61 1.05
CA GLY A 120 18.47 -10.52 -0.05
C GLY A 120 18.71 -9.77 -1.37
N SER A 121 17.97 -10.11 -2.44
CA SER A 121 18.04 -9.38 -3.70
C SER A 121 17.56 -7.94 -3.55
N ARG A 122 17.94 -7.06 -4.49
CA ARG A 122 17.51 -5.65 -4.49
C ARG A 122 15.99 -5.54 -4.53
N GLY A 123 15.35 -6.34 -5.36
CA GLY A 123 13.88 -6.36 -5.47
C GLY A 123 13.22 -6.82 -4.18
N SER A 124 13.72 -7.89 -3.56
CA SER A 124 13.25 -8.37 -2.26
C SER A 124 13.38 -7.29 -1.18
N ALA A 125 14.53 -6.62 -1.10
CA ALA A 125 14.76 -5.55 -0.12
C ALA A 125 13.76 -4.38 -0.31
N VAL A 126 13.52 -3.94 -1.54
CA VAL A 126 12.50 -2.91 -1.85
C VAL A 126 11.09 -3.41 -1.49
N CYS A 127 10.78 -4.67 -1.80
CA CYS A 127 9.49 -5.28 -1.44
C CYS A 127 9.27 -5.29 0.09
N GLN A 128 10.30 -5.57 0.88
CA GLN A 128 10.24 -5.48 2.35
C GLN A 128 10.02 -4.03 2.85
N VAL A 129 10.57 -3.02 2.17
CA VAL A 129 10.26 -1.61 2.46
C VAL A 129 8.78 -1.35 2.17
N CYS A 130 8.26 -1.75 1.00
CA CYS A 130 6.84 -1.62 0.67
C CYS A 130 5.95 -2.27 1.72
N ARG A 131 6.31 -3.48 2.18
CA ARG A 131 5.57 -4.18 3.26
C ARG A 131 5.51 -3.37 4.55
N THR A 132 6.61 -2.79 4.98
CA THR A 132 6.63 -2.00 6.23
C THR A 132 5.89 -0.68 6.10
N VAL A 133 5.93 -0.02 4.93
CA VAL A 133 5.12 1.16 4.61
C VAL A 133 3.63 0.79 4.56
N CYS A 134 3.27 -0.36 3.96
CA CYS A 134 1.91 -0.89 3.94
C CYS A 134 1.35 -1.08 5.37
N ARG A 135 2.10 -1.68 6.27
CA ARG A 135 1.74 -1.82 7.68
C ARG A 135 1.62 -0.46 8.41
N ARG A 136 2.40 0.53 8.00
CA ARG A 136 2.23 1.90 8.52
C ARG A 136 0.94 2.52 7.99
N ALA A 137 0.61 2.35 6.71
CA ALA A 137 -0.65 2.81 6.12
C ALA A 137 -1.85 2.19 6.83
N GLU A 138 -1.83 0.87 7.07
CA GLU A 138 -2.85 0.17 7.84
C GLU A 138 -3.08 0.83 9.22
N ARG A 139 -2.01 1.04 10.00
CA ARG A 139 -2.14 1.69 11.32
C ARG A 139 -2.70 3.12 11.23
N ARG A 140 -2.37 3.89 10.17
CA ARG A 140 -2.94 5.23 9.97
C ARG A 140 -4.42 5.17 9.59
N ILE A 141 -4.83 4.18 8.82
CA ILE A 141 -6.24 3.93 8.50
C ILE A 141 -7.01 3.53 9.78
N LEU A 142 -6.46 2.63 10.59
CA LEU A 142 -7.08 2.24 11.86
C LEU A 142 -7.18 3.41 12.84
N SER A 143 -6.15 4.26 12.94
CA SER A 143 -6.22 5.48 13.75
C SER A 143 -7.31 6.45 13.25
N MET A 144 -7.47 6.59 11.92
CA MET A 144 -8.57 7.37 11.36
C MET A 144 -9.94 6.73 11.67
N ALA A 145 -10.03 5.41 11.74
CA ALA A 145 -11.26 4.68 12.05
C ALA A 145 -11.76 4.90 13.49
N GLU A 146 -10.92 5.42 14.39
CA GLU A 146 -11.33 5.82 15.73
C GLU A 146 -12.24 7.07 15.74
N GLU A 147 -12.14 7.91 14.69
CA GLU A 147 -12.90 9.16 14.57
C GLU A 147 -13.90 9.17 13.41
N TYR A 148 -13.68 8.35 12.39
CA TYR A 148 -14.46 8.33 11.15
C TYR A 148 -14.82 6.91 10.75
N GLU A 149 -15.99 6.74 10.15
CA GLU A 149 -16.39 5.45 9.58
C GLU A 149 -15.44 5.02 8.45
N VAL A 150 -14.85 3.83 8.61
CA VAL A 150 -14.03 3.16 7.60
C VAL A 150 -14.55 1.74 7.45
N THR A 151 -14.88 1.34 6.22
CA THR A 151 -15.36 -0.02 5.94
C THR A 151 -14.27 -1.05 6.23
N GLU A 152 -14.66 -2.21 6.74
CA GLU A 152 -13.76 -3.32 7.04
C GLU A 152 -12.92 -3.74 5.83
N ASN A 153 -13.51 -3.70 4.63
CA ASN A 153 -12.84 -4.07 3.38
C ASN A 153 -11.60 -3.23 3.08
N VAL A 154 -11.62 -1.93 3.39
CA VAL A 154 -10.45 -1.05 3.21
C VAL A 154 -9.30 -1.52 4.10
N SER A 155 -9.57 -1.79 5.37
CA SER A 155 -8.56 -2.26 6.33
C SER A 155 -8.08 -3.67 5.98
N ALA A 156 -9.01 -4.58 5.63
CA ALA A 156 -8.70 -5.95 5.25
C ALA A 156 -7.82 -6.01 3.99
N PHE A 157 -8.13 -5.20 2.97
CA PHE A 157 -7.33 -5.13 1.74
C PHE A 157 -5.89 -4.70 2.02
N VAL A 158 -5.68 -3.64 2.81
CA VAL A 158 -4.34 -3.14 3.13
C VAL A 158 -3.58 -4.13 4.03
N ASN A 159 -4.26 -4.78 4.97
CA ASN A 159 -3.67 -5.85 5.77
C ASN A 159 -3.20 -7.01 4.87
N ARG A 160 -4.08 -7.53 4.01
CA ARG A 160 -3.78 -8.64 3.09
C ARG A 160 -2.67 -8.28 2.09
N LEU A 161 -2.62 -7.02 1.64
CA LEU A 161 -1.53 -6.53 0.81
C LEU A 161 -0.18 -6.64 1.53
N SER A 162 -0.12 -6.40 2.85
CA SER A 162 1.13 -6.55 3.60
C SER A 162 1.60 -8.01 3.65
N ASP A 163 0.68 -8.98 3.69
CA ASP A 163 0.99 -10.40 3.67
C ASP A 163 1.49 -10.83 2.27
N TYR A 164 0.81 -10.36 1.21
CA TYR A 164 1.28 -10.58 -0.15
C TYR A 164 2.71 -10.06 -0.37
N LEU A 165 3.00 -8.84 0.08
CA LEU A 165 4.35 -8.26 -0.05
C LEU A 165 5.41 -9.05 0.71
N PHE A 166 5.06 -9.70 1.82
CA PHE A 166 5.98 -10.60 2.52
C PHE A 166 6.31 -11.83 1.67
N VAL A 167 5.30 -12.49 1.12
CA VAL A 167 5.47 -13.68 0.29
C VAL A 167 6.18 -13.33 -1.02
N LEU A 168 5.82 -12.20 -1.66
CA LEU A 168 6.48 -11.71 -2.87
C LEU A 168 7.99 -11.45 -2.64
N ALA A 169 8.36 -10.87 -1.50
CA ALA A 169 9.78 -10.64 -1.19
C ALA A 169 10.57 -11.95 -1.12
N ARG A 170 9.99 -13.00 -0.55
CA ARG A 170 10.56 -14.34 -0.50
C ARG A 170 10.67 -14.96 -1.90
N LYS A 171 9.60 -14.85 -2.71
CA LYS A 171 9.58 -15.30 -4.10
C LYS A 171 10.68 -14.62 -4.93
N MET A 172 10.87 -13.31 -4.77
CA MET A 172 11.93 -12.56 -5.46
C MET A 172 13.33 -13.06 -5.09
N ASN A 173 13.56 -13.40 -3.82
CA ASN A 173 14.84 -14.03 -3.41
C ASN A 173 15.04 -15.41 -4.07
N LEU A 174 13.99 -16.21 -4.14
CA LEU A 174 14.03 -17.51 -4.79
C LEU A 174 14.37 -17.39 -6.28
N LEU A 175 13.67 -16.48 -7.00
CA LEU A 175 13.89 -16.24 -8.43
C LEU A 175 15.29 -15.69 -8.74
N ASP A 176 15.84 -14.86 -7.86
CA ASP A 176 17.20 -14.30 -7.98
C ASP A 176 18.30 -15.30 -7.56
N GLY A 177 17.93 -16.46 -7.05
CA GLY A 177 18.87 -17.43 -6.50
C GLY A 177 19.55 -16.98 -5.19
N THR A 178 19.01 -15.93 -4.56
CA THR A 178 19.51 -15.41 -3.29
C THR A 178 18.85 -16.14 -2.12
N GLY A 179 19.65 -16.72 -1.23
CA GLY A 179 19.13 -17.41 -0.04
C GLY A 179 18.51 -16.46 0.98
N GLU A 180 17.54 -16.97 1.75
CA GLU A 180 17.01 -16.25 2.90
C GLU A 180 18.00 -16.27 4.07
N ILE A 181 18.17 -15.13 4.74
CA ILE A 181 18.92 -15.03 5.99
C ILE A 181 17.93 -15.12 7.13
N TYR A 182 18.09 -16.12 7.98
CA TYR A 182 17.25 -16.32 9.14
C TYR A 182 17.79 -15.61 10.37
N TRP A 183 16.89 -15.13 11.22
CA TRP A 183 17.29 -14.54 12.49
C TRP A 183 17.93 -15.59 13.39
N ASP A 184 19.20 -15.32 13.73
CA ASP A 184 19.97 -16.10 14.68
C ASP A 184 19.83 -15.50 16.08
N LYS A 185 19.20 -16.24 16.99
CA LYS A 185 18.99 -15.83 18.38
C LYS A 185 20.30 -15.81 19.19
N SER A 186 21.37 -16.43 18.69
CA SER A 186 22.68 -16.48 19.37
C SER A 186 23.56 -15.25 19.08
N CYS A 187 23.14 -14.36 18.18
CA CYS A 187 23.82 -13.10 17.86
C CYS A 187 23.69 -12.03 18.98
N ILE A 188 23.39 -12.41 20.23
CA ILE A 188 23.26 -11.49 21.38
C ILE A 188 24.51 -11.58 22.23
#